data_bdaab8d2a9351e2b2389c726c226da55
#
_entry.id   bdaab8d2a9351e2b2389c726c226da55
#
_cell.length_a   1.000
_cell.length_b   1.000
_cell.length_c   1.000
_cell.angle_alpha   90.00
_cell.angle_beta   90.00
_cell.angle_gamma   90.00
#
_symmetry.space_group_name_H-M   'P 1'
#
loop_
_entity.id
_entity.type
_entity.pdbx_description
1 polymer ?
#
loop_
_entity_poly.entity_id
_entity_poly.type
_entity_poly.pdbx_seq_one_letter_code
_entity_poly.pdbx_strand_id
1 'polypeptide(L)'
;MQYFDKVVYTFSADNEPTGTIDSGEIVIFRTQDCFSNQMHSESQLVTSCDYSKMNPATGPLFVRDAQPGDVIKVELLDVQCDTIGTTTLPKIGPLWDKCETRTKRIPIENGKAVFNDVTFPINPMIGVIGVAPEKGKSVPCGYPGSHGGNLDCKLMVKGNTAYFPVRVEGGLVQMGDMHAVMGDSELCGTGLEINGTVIARVSVIKNCPLEWPVLETADTWYTMASAAGYEEALRHASVQMQGLVAAATGWDATDAYLYMSLRGYRGAR
;
A
#
# COMPACT_ATOMS: atom_id res chain seq x y z
N MET A 1 -22.09 -7.58 -1.44
CA MET A 1 -20.77 -7.04 -1.02
C MET A 1 -20.39 -7.72 0.28
N GLN A 2 -19.25 -8.38 0.33
CA GLN A 2 -18.74 -9.03 1.56
C GLN A 2 -17.94 -8.00 2.37
N TYR A 3 -17.96 -8.13 3.70
CA TYR A 3 -17.27 -7.23 4.63
C TYR A 3 -16.22 -8.01 5.43
N PHE A 4 -15.01 -7.45 5.54
CA PHE A 4 -13.86 -8.05 6.19
C PHE A 4 -13.22 -7.07 7.16
N ASP A 5 -12.90 -7.52 8.36
CA ASP A 5 -12.30 -6.74 9.46
C ASP A 5 -11.22 -7.49 10.25
N LYS A 6 -11.00 -8.77 9.95
CA LYS A 6 -9.93 -9.54 10.58
C LYS A 6 -8.59 -9.11 10.03
N VAL A 7 -7.62 -8.92 10.90
CA VAL A 7 -6.28 -8.45 10.54
C VAL A 7 -5.22 -9.52 10.74
N VAL A 8 -4.17 -9.40 9.95
CA VAL A 8 -2.90 -10.13 10.08
C VAL A 8 -1.74 -9.13 10.11
N TYR A 9 -0.57 -9.56 10.55
CA TYR A 9 0.63 -8.73 10.70
C TYR A 9 1.78 -9.13 9.78
N THR A 10 1.51 -10.12 8.93
CA THR A 10 2.48 -10.61 7.94
C THR A 10 1.78 -10.89 6.61
N PHE A 11 2.52 -10.77 5.52
CA PHE A 11 2.19 -11.39 4.24
C PHE A 11 2.83 -12.76 4.21
N SER A 12 2.03 -13.81 4.13
CA SER A 12 2.49 -15.21 4.10
C SER A 12 1.49 -16.10 3.37
N ALA A 13 2.02 -17.10 2.67
CA ALA A 13 1.19 -18.17 2.10
C ALA A 13 0.54 -19.06 3.17
N ASP A 14 1.05 -19.01 4.41
CA ASP A 14 0.57 -19.82 5.53
C ASP A 14 -0.56 -19.12 6.32
N ASN A 15 -0.91 -17.89 5.97
CA ASN A 15 -2.03 -17.19 6.60
C ASN A 15 -3.35 -17.81 6.15
N GLU A 16 -4.18 -18.20 7.11
CA GLU A 16 -5.53 -18.69 6.83
C GLU A 16 -6.40 -17.58 6.23
N PRO A 17 -7.05 -17.81 5.08
CA PRO A 17 -7.94 -16.83 4.48
C PRO A 17 -9.11 -16.46 5.40
N THR A 18 -9.39 -15.17 5.52
CA THR A 18 -10.56 -14.68 6.27
C THR A 18 -11.86 -14.77 5.47
N GLY A 19 -11.73 -15.02 4.17
CA GLY A 19 -12.84 -15.27 3.26
C GLY A 19 -12.36 -15.60 1.86
N THR A 20 -13.31 -16.02 1.04
CA THR A 20 -13.09 -16.37 -0.38
C THR A 20 -14.01 -15.52 -1.24
N ILE A 21 -13.48 -15.00 -2.33
CA ILE A 21 -14.20 -14.17 -3.29
C ILE A 21 -13.99 -14.69 -4.72
N ASP A 22 -14.91 -14.37 -5.60
CA ASP A 22 -14.79 -14.60 -7.03
C ASP A 22 -14.13 -13.40 -7.72
N SER A 23 -13.47 -13.65 -8.86
CA SER A 23 -12.88 -12.57 -9.66
C SER A 23 -13.95 -11.56 -10.10
N GLY A 24 -13.71 -10.28 -9.87
CA GLY A 24 -14.62 -9.18 -10.18
C GLY A 24 -15.56 -8.78 -9.05
N GLU A 25 -15.55 -9.48 -7.91
CA GLU A 25 -16.35 -9.09 -6.76
C GLU A 25 -15.91 -7.76 -6.16
N ILE A 26 -16.90 -7.03 -5.64
CA ILE A 26 -16.70 -5.83 -4.84
C ILE A 26 -16.76 -6.21 -3.37
N VAL A 27 -15.74 -5.84 -2.63
CA VAL A 27 -15.54 -6.17 -1.21
C VAL A 27 -15.26 -4.91 -0.39
N ILE A 28 -15.54 -5.01 0.91
CA ILE A 28 -15.32 -3.94 1.88
C ILE A 28 -14.27 -4.43 2.88
N PHE A 29 -13.16 -3.68 2.99
CA PHE A 29 -12.15 -3.87 4.01
C PHE A 29 -12.32 -2.79 5.08
N ARG A 30 -12.55 -3.19 6.34
CA ARG A 30 -12.43 -2.30 7.49
C ARG A 30 -10.99 -2.38 7.99
N THR A 31 -10.24 -1.29 7.87
CA THR A 31 -8.82 -1.25 8.23
C THR A 31 -8.61 -0.58 9.57
N GLN A 32 -7.51 -0.92 10.22
CA GLN A 32 -7.02 -0.24 11.40
C GLN A 32 -5.88 0.71 11.01
N ASP A 33 -5.56 1.66 11.91
CA ASP A 33 -4.35 2.48 11.80
C ASP A 33 -3.07 1.63 11.97
N CYS A 34 -1.91 2.16 11.62
CA CYS A 34 -0.64 1.44 11.74
C CYS A 34 -0.32 0.97 13.17
N PHE A 35 -0.92 1.60 14.17
CA PHE A 35 -0.72 1.27 15.59
C PHE A 35 -1.66 0.18 16.10
N SER A 36 -2.52 -0.43 15.26
CA SER A 36 -3.58 -1.37 15.69
C SER A 36 -4.46 -0.79 16.78
N ASN A 37 -4.85 0.46 16.67
CA ASN A 37 -5.64 1.20 17.65
C ASN A 37 -5.00 1.28 19.04
N GLN A 38 -3.69 1.21 19.18
CA GLN A 38 -3.03 1.28 20.48
C GLN A 38 -2.86 2.73 20.97
N MET A 39 -2.95 3.73 20.09
CA MET A 39 -2.71 5.15 20.40
C MET A 39 -4.02 5.89 20.66
N HIS A 40 -4.29 6.20 21.93
CA HIS A 40 -5.56 6.80 22.36
C HIS A 40 -5.45 8.26 22.83
N SER A 41 -4.24 8.74 23.13
CA SER A 41 -4.02 10.10 23.63
C SER A 41 -2.68 10.67 23.17
N GLU A 42 -2.56 11.99 23.19
CA GLU A 42 -1.29 12.70 22.90
C GLU A 42 -0.22 12.49 23.98
N SER A 43 -0.60 12.03 25.16
CA SER A 43 0.36 11.68 26.23
C SER A 43 1.04 10.31 26.01
N GLN A 44 0.51 9.49 25.10
CA GLN A 44 1.15 8.21 24.74
C GLN A 44 2.24 8.46 23.71
N LEU A 45 3.37 7.79 23.88
CA LEU A 45 4.45 7.78 22.89
C LEU A 45 4.42 6.43 22.16
N VAL A 46 4.83 6.42 20.90
CA VAL A 46 4.87 5.21 20.07
C VAL A 46 5.70 4.09 20.72
N THR A 47 6.65 4.41 21.57
CA THR A 47 7.43 3.43 22.36
C THR A 47 6.61 2.62 23.34
N SER A 48 5.37 3.00 23.63
CA SER A 48 4.43 2.23 24.46
C SER A 48 3.64 1.17 23.68
N CYS A 49 3.73 1.19 22.35
CA CYS A 49 3.02 0.23 21.50
C CYS A 49 3.70 -1.14 21.49
N ASP A 50 2.89 -2.17 21.31
CA ASP A 50 3.35 -3.51 20.97
C ASP A 50 3.77 -3.54 19.49
N TYR A 51 5.07 -3.48 19.23
CA TYR A 51 5.61 -3.45 17.88
C TYR A 51 5.33 -4.72 17.06
N SER A 52 4.98 -5.84 17.69
CA SER A 52 4.57 -7.05 16.97
C SER A 52 3.19 -6.91 16.30
N LYS A 53 2.47 -5.85 16.65
CA LYS A 53 1.13 -5.53 16.14
C LYS A 53 1.10 -4.23 15.35
N MET A 54 2.22 -3.85 14.74
CA MET A 54 2.26 -2.67 13.87
C MET A 54 1.86 -3.03 12.44
N ASN A 55 1.33 -2.04 11.73
CA ASN A 55 0.92 -2.12 10.34
C ASN A 55 -0.04 -3.30 10.06
N PRO A 56 -1.19 -3.41 10.77
CA PRO A 56 -2.15 -4.49 10.54
C PRO A 56 -2.74 -4.40 9.14
N ALA A 57 -2.84 -5.55 8.45
CA ALA A 57 -3.51 -5.65 7.17
C ALA A 57 -4.78 -6.50 7.29
N THR A 58 -5.91 -5.97 6.86
CA THR A 58 -7.19 -6.67 6.84
C THR A 58 -7.22 -7.69 5.72
N GLY A 59 -7.61 -8.91 6.01
CA GLY A 59 -7.53 -10.06 5.14
C GLY A 59 -6.82 -11.24 5.83
N PRO A 60 -6.15 -12.14 5.07
CA PRO A 60 -6.12 -12.17 3.59
C PRO A 60 -7.41 -12.73 2.99
N LEU A 61 -7.69 -12.33 1.75
CA LEU A 61 -8.79 -12.88 0.95
C LEU A 61 -8.24 -13.86 -0.10
N PHE A 62 -8.83 -15.04 -0.14
CA PHE A 62 -8.57 -16.00 -1.21
C PHE A 62 -9.40 -15.63 -2.44
N VAL A 63 -8.76 -15.36 -3.57
CA VAL A 63 -9.45 -15.07 -4.84
C VAL A 63 -9.50 -16.35 -5.67
N ARG A 64 -10.71 -16.87 -5.96
CA ARG A 64 -10.87 -18.11 -6.75
C ARG A 64 -10.18 -17.98 -8.10
N ASP A 65 -9.63 -19.09 -8.55
CA ASP A 65 -8.94 -19.24 -9.83
C ASP A 65 -7.65 -18.41 -10.00
N ALA A 66 -7.24 -17.61 -9.01
CA ALA A 66 -5.94 -16.95 -9.04
C ALA A 66 -4.82 -18.00 -8.86
N GLN A 67 -3.90 -18.07 -9.82
CA GLN A 67 -2.78 -19.01 -9.84
C GLN A 67 -1.44 -18.27 -10.00
N PRO A 68 -0.32 -18.84 -9.55
CA PRO A 68 1.00 -18.27 -9.82
C PRO A 68 1.21 -17.94 -11.31
N GLY A 69 1.67 -16.73 -11.61
CA GLY A 69 1.81 -16.18 -12.96
C GLY A 69 0.61 -15.36 -13.44
N ASP A 70 -0.46 -15.30 -12.65
CA ASP A 70 -1.54 -14.34 -12.84
C ASP A 70 -1.24 -13.02 -12.13
N VAL A 71 -2.14 -12.05 -12.29
CA VAL A 71 -2.12 -10.77 -11.59
C VAL A 71 -3.45 -10.57 -10.85
N ILE A 72 -3.38 -10.15 -9.60
CA ILE A 72 -4.52 -9.58 -8.89
C ILE A 72 -4.60 -8.08 -9.23
N LYS A 73 -5.74 -7.68 -9.79
CA LYS A 73 -6.12 -6.29 -10.04
C LYS A 73 -7.03 -5.81 -8.91
N VAL A 74 -6.69 -4.71 -8.27
CA VAL A 74 -7.46 -4.07 -7.20
C VAL A 74 -7.86 -2.66 -7.63
N GLU A 75 -9.13 -2.47 -7.97
CA GLU A 75 -9.70 -1.16 -8.30
C GLU A 75 -10.22 -0.51 -7.01
N LEU A 76 -9.65 0.61 -6.61
CA LEU A 76 -9.99 1.34 -5.39
C LEU A 76 -11.22 2.21 -5.64
N LEU A 77 -12.41 1.65 -5.40
CA LEU A 77 -13.68 2.31 -5.71
C LEU A 77 -14.02 3.43 -4.72
N ASP A 78 -13.67 3.23 -3.44
CA ASP A 78 -13.78 4.26 -2.41
C ASP A 78 -12.79 4.01 -1.28
N VAL A 79 -12.28 5.10 -0.69
CA VAL A 79 -11.35 5.09 0.45
C VAL A 79 -11.84 6.14 1.43
N GLN A 80 -12.41 5.69 2.55
CA GLN A 80 -13.01 6.55 3.56
C GLN A 80 -12.27 6.38 4.88
N CYS A 81 -11.88 7.47 5.50
CA CYS A 81 -11.24 7.46 6.81
C CYS A 81 -12.19 7.90 7.92
N ASP A 82 -11.87 7.53 9.15
CA ASP A 82 -12.54 8.00 10.37
C ASP A 82 -12.25 9.50 10.60
N THR A 83 -12.67 10.05 11.73
CA THR A 83 -12.65 11.50 11.97
C THR A 83 -11.50 11.99 12.84
N ILE A 84 -10.66 11.09 13.35
CA ILE A 84 -9.50 11.43 14.18
C ILE A 84 -8.34 10.51 13.79
N GLY A 85 -7.26 11.09 13.29
CA GLY A 85 -6.01 10.39 13.01
C GLY A 85 -4.93 10.67 14.04
N THR A 86 -3.86 9.91 13.97
CA THR A 86 -2.68 10.04 14.83
C THR A 86 -1.44 10.21 13.96
N THR A 87 -0.56 11.13 14.31
CA THR A 87 0.81 11.15 13.81
C THR A 87 1.76 11.21 15.01
N THR A 88 2.90 10.57 14.89
CA THR A 88 3.89 10.56 15.96
C THR A 88 5.29 10.65 15.38
N LEU A 89 6.24 11.12 16.17
CA LEU A 89 7.65 11.08 15.81
C LEU A 89 8.30 9.86 16.49
N PRO A 90 8.41 8.70 15.84
CA PRO A 90 9.34 7.65 16.25
C PRO A 90 10.76 8.15 15.97
N LYS A 91 11.77 7.51 16.54
CA LYS A 91 13.16 7.94 16.35
C LYS A 91 13.72 7.56 14.97
N ILE A 92 13.02 7.92 13.90
CA ILE A 92 13.38 7.70 12.49
C ILE A 92 13.21 8.98 11.67
N GLY A 93 13.71 8.95 10.44
CA GLY A 93 13.71 10.09 9.54
C GLY A 93 14.94 11.00 9.72
N PRO A 94 15.18 11.92 8.78
CA PRO A 94 16.41 12.69 8.70
C PRO A 94 16.60 13.75 9.79
N LEU A 95 15.55 14.08 10.55
CA LEU A 95 15.54 15.15 11.55
C LEU A 95 15.15 14.68 12.96
N TRP A 96 15.05 13.37 13.19
CA TRP A 96 14.57 12.85 14.46
C TRP A 96 15.42 13.31 15.67
N ASP A 97 16.74 13.49 15.46
CA ASP A 97 17.70 13.92 16.48
C ASP A 97 17.60 15.44 16.80
N LYS A 98 16.85 16.19 16.02
CA LYS A 98 16.56 17.63 16.20
C LYS A 98 15.20 17.88 16.84
N CYS A 99 14.42 16.83 17.06
CA CYS A 99 13.04 16.94 17.49
C CYS A 99 12.78 16.14 18.76
N GLU A 100 11.74 16.54 19.51
CA GLU A 100 11.23 15.76 20.64
C GLU A 100 10.25 14.70 20.14
N THR A 101 10.30 13.50 20.71
CA THR A 101 9.27 12.48 20.48
C THR A 101 7.92 13.03 20.95
N ARG A 102 6.95 13.02 20.06
CA ARG A 102 5.63 13.61 20.32
C ARG A 102 4.56 12.85 19.54
N THR A 103 3.38 12.78 20.13
CA THR A 103 2.17 12.27 19.48
C THR A 103 1.18 13.40 19.31
N LYS A 104 0.52 13.44 18.16
CA LYS A 104 -0.59 14.33 17.86
C LYS A 104 -1.82 13.53 17.47
N ARG A 105 -2.97 13.88 18.06
CA ARG A 105 -4.28 13.41 17.67
C ARG A 105 -4.97 14.50 16.86
N ILE A 106 -5.15 14.28 15.58
CA ILE A 106 -5.56 15.31 14.63
C ILE A 106 -6.98 15.03 14.16
N PRO A 107 -7.94 15.93 14.47
CA PRO A 107 -9.31 15.78 13.98
C PRO A 107 -9.40 16.06 12.48
N ILE A 108 -10.35 15.38 11.85
CA ILE A 108 -10.75 15.59 10.46
C ILE A 108 -12.11 16.31 10.48
N GLU A 109 -12.16 17.51 9.95
CA GLU A 109 -13.37 18.32 9.87
C GLU A 109 -13.61 18.77 8.43
N ASN A 110 -14.79 18.45 7.89
CA ASN A 110 -15.19 18.84 6.53
C ASN A 110 -14.15 18.48 5.45
N GLY A 111 -13.55 17.29 5.55
CA GLY A 111 -12.53 16.82 4.61
C GLY A 111 -11.16 17.50 4.75
N LYS A 112 -10.89 18.10 5.90
CA LYS A 112 -9.59 18.74 6.23
C LYS A 112 -9.06 18.24 7.56
N ALA A 113 -7.75 18.03 7.63
CA ALA A 113 -7.03 17.81 8.88
C ALA A 113 -6.79 19.16 9.59
N VAL A 114 -6.99 19.18 10.91
CA VAL A 114 -6.77 20.39 11.74
C VAL A 114 -5.51 20.18 12.57
N PHE A 115 -4.40 20.73 12.12
CA PHE A 115 -3.09 20.60 12.78
C PHE A 115 -2.70 21.95 13.42
N ASN A 116 -2.76 22.05 14.76
CA ASN A 116 -2.60 23.30 15.51
C ASN A 116 -3.57 24.39 14.97
N ASP A 117 -3.02 25.45 14.41
CA ASP A 117 -3.74 26.61 13.83
C ASP A 117 -3.87 26.54 12.30
N VAL A 118 -3.45 25.42 11.68
CA VAL A 118 -3.49 25.23 10.23
C VAL A 118 -4.47 24.12 9.85
N THR A 119 -5.24 24.33 8.79
CA THR A 119 -6.07 23.30 8.18
C THR A 119 -5.62 23.02 6.75
N PHE A 120 -5.61 21.75 6.36
CA PHE A 120 -5.28 21.34 4.99
C PHE A 120 -6.16 20.17 4.53
N PRO A 121 -6.42 20.04 3.23
CA PRO A 121 -7.27 18.96 2.72
C PRO A 121 -6.62 17.59 2.99
N ILE A 122 -7.46 16.60 3.28
CA ILE A 122 -7.04 15.20 3.32
C ILE A 122 -7.11 14.58 1.92
N ASN A 123 -6.37 13.49 1.75
CA ASN A 123 -6.43 12.61 0.57
C ASN A 123 -6.26 11.17 1.05
N PRO A 124 -7.33 10.52 1.55
CA PRO A 124 -7.24 9.20 2.16
C PRO A 124 -6.59 8.17 1.23
N MET A 125 -5.61 7.46 1.74
CA MET A 125 -4.81 6.50 1.00
C MET A 125 -4.55 5.24 1.81
N ILE A 126 -4.05 4.20 1.13
CA ILE A 126 -3.69 2.91 1.72
C ILE A 126 -2.17 2.79 1.71
N GLY A 127 -1.55 2.63 2.89
CA GLY A 127 -0.10 2.42 3.02
C GLY A 127 0.29 0.98 2.72
N VAL A 128 -0.38 0.02 3.37
CA VAL A 128 -0.14 -1.42 3.21
C VAL A 128 -1.17 -2.05 2.28
N ILE A 129 -0.72 -2.62 1.16
CA ILE A 129 -1.56 -3.39 0.24
C ILE A 129 -0.71 -4.40 -0.54
N GLY A 130 -1.22 -5.63 -0.72
CA GLY A 130 -0.49 -6.64 -1.50
C GLY A 130 -1.13 -8.01 -1.44
N VAL A 131 -0.33 -8.99 -1.85
CA VAL A 131 -0.66 -10.43 -1.93
C VAL A 131 0.38 -11.25 -1.18
N ALA A 132 0.15 -12.53 -0.96
CA ALA A 132 1.16 -13.37 -0.32
C ALA A 132 2.41 -13.52 -1.21
N PRO A 133 3.61 -13.48 -0.61
CA PRO A 133 4.85 -13.86 -1.30
C PRO A 133 4.87 -15.38 -1.56
N GLU A 134 5.95 -15.87 -2.15
CA GLU A 134 6.15 -17.29 -2.43
C GLU A 134 6.11 -18.14 -1.15
N LYS A 135 5.72 -19.40 -1.28
CA LYS A 135 5.70 -20.37 -0.17
C LYS A 135 7.03 -20.39 0.58
N GLY A 136 6.95 -20.45 1.90
CA GLY A 136 8.10 -20.45 2.80
C GLY A 136 8.66 -19.07 3.11
N LYS A 137 8.10 -18.00 2.54
CA LYS A 137 8.40 -16.61 2.92
C LYS A 137 7.29 -16.04 3.79
N SER A 138 7.68 -15.30 4.82
CA SER A 138 6.79 -14.51 5.65
C SER A 138 7.40 -13.12 5.81
N VAL A 139 6.68 -12.09 5.39
CA VAL A 139 7.15 -10.69 5.39
C VAL A 139 6.24 -9.90 6.33
N PRO A 140 6.78 -9.24 7.37
CA PRO A 140 5.96 -8.35 8.21
C PRO A 140 5.27 -7.27 7.38
N CYS A 141 4.04 -6.91 7.73
CA CYS A 141 3.24 -5.96 6.95
C CYS A 141 3.90 -4.58 6.80
N GLY A 142 4.77 -4.18 7.72
CA GLY A 142 5.52 -2.91 7.66
C GLY A 142 6.70 -2.89 6.67
N TYR A 143 6.86 -3.92 5.81
CA TYR A 143 7.94 -3.95 4.81
C TYR A 143 7.39 -4.08 3.40
N PRO A 144 7.90 -3.29 2.44
CA PRO A 144 7.58 -3.43 1.03
C PRO A 144 8.35 -4.58 0.37
N GLY A 145 7.84 -5.04 -0.77
CA GLY A 145 8.50 -6.07 -1.59
C GLY A 145 7.79 -6.29 -2.93
N SER A 146 8.21 -7.32 -3.65
CA SER A 146 7.58 -7.69 -4.93
C SER A 146 6.13 -8.17 -4.78
N HIS A 147 5.72 -8.50 -3.56
CA HIS A 147 4.35 -8.86 -3.19
C HIS A 147 3.44 -7.65 -2.91
N GLY A 148 3.96 -6.43 -2.88
CA GLY A 148 3.34 -5.24 -2.33
C GLY A 148 3.88 -4.94 -0.93
N GLY A 149 3.04 -4.97 0.10
CA GLY A 149 3.40 -4.67 1.48
C GLY A 149 3.24 -3.20 1.81
N ASN A 150 4.11 -2.66 2.66
CA ASN A 150 4.12 -1.24 3.05
C ASN A 150 4.69 -0.38 1.92
N LEU A 151 3.85 -0.02 0.98
CA LEU A 151 4.25 0.75 -0.20
C LEU A 151 4.29 2.25 0.07
N ASP A 152 3.51 2.73 1.04
CA ASP A 152 3.36 4.14 1.40
C ASP A 152 3.32 5.06 0.16
N CYS A 153 2.52 4.61 -0.80
CA CYS A 153 2.37 5.30 -2.07
C CYS A 153 1.14 6.20 -2.05
N LYS A 154 1.33 7.50 -1.96
CA LYS A 154 0.20 8.47 -1.87
C LYS A 154 -0.73 8.47 -3.09
N LEU A 155 -0.45 7.68 -4.12
CA LEU A 155 -1.33 7.42 -5.24
C LEU A 155 -2.23 6.19 -5.03
N MET A 156 -2.11 5.46 -3.90
CA MET A 156 -3.01 4.37 -3.51
C MET A 156 -4.34 4.94 -2.97
N VAL A 157 -5.05 5.69 -3.80
CA VAL A 157 -6.25 6.45 -3.46
C VAL A 157 -7.45 6.01 -4.28
N LYS A 158 -8.62 6.46 -3.90
CA LYS A 158 -9.86 6.28 -4.66
C LYS A 158 -9.71 6.63 -6.13
N GLY A 159 -10.22 5.79 -7.01
CA GLY A 159 -10.23 5.96 -8.46
C GLY A 159 -9.01 5.35 -9.18
N ASN A 160 -7.96 4.99 -8.46
CA ASN A 160 -6.78 4.34 -9.02
C ASN A 160 -6.88 2.82 -8.90
N THR A 161 -6.02 2.12 -9.66
CA THR A 161 -5.98 0.67 -9.72
C THR A 161 -4.59 0.15 -9.48
N ALA A 162 -4.46 -0.82 -8.57
CA ALA A 162 -3.20 -1.49 -8.28
C ALA A 162 -3.19 -2.91 -8.84
N TYR A 163 -2.02 -3.40 -9.24
CA TYR A 163 -1.79 -4.71 -9.82
C TYR A 163 -0.67 -5.42 -9.07
N PHE A 164 -0.92 -6.65 -8.62
CA PHE A 164 0.02 -7.42 -7.83
C PHE A 164 0.28 -8.79 -8.47
N PRO A 165 1.55 -9.23 -8.57
CA PRO A 165 1.88 -10.55 -9.10
C PRO A 165 1.42 -11.66 -8.16
N VAL A 166 0.69 -12.64 -8.68
CA VAL A 166 0.27 -13.81 -7.91
C VAL A 166 1.43 -14.80 -7.81
N ARG A 167 1.84 -15.14 -6.59
CA ARG A 167 2.91 -16.09 -6.28
C ARG A 167 2.40 -17.41 -5.70
N VAL A 168 1.18 -17.41 -5.16
CA VAL A 168 0.53 -18.57 -4.56
C VAL A 168 -0.92 -18.65 -4.99
N GLU A 169 -1.51 -19.84 -4.95
CA GLU A 169 -2.92 -20.04 -5.25
C GLU A 169 -3.80 -19.12 -4.39
N GLY A 170 -4.80 -18.52 -5.01
CA GLY A 170 -5.71 -17.56 -4.37
C GLY A 170 -5.13 -16.17 -4.13
N GLY A 171 -3.83 -15.92 -4.39
CA GLY A 171 -3.16 -14.64 -4.23
C GLY A 171 -3.09 -14.12 -2.80
N LEU A 172 -4.11 -14.35 -1.97
CA LEU A 172 -4.20 -13.93 -0.55
C LEU A 172 -4.07 -12.40 -0.39
N VAL A 173 -5.05 -11.69 -0.93
CA VAL A 173 -5.09 -10.21 -0.91
C VAL A 173 -5.36 -9.67 0.48
N GLN A 174 -4.58 -8.70 0.91
CA GLN A 174 -4.79 -7.99 2.17
C GLN A 174 -4.36 -6.53 2.06
N MET A 175 -4.98 -5.64 2.87
CA MET A 175 -4.67 -4.22 2.90
C MET A 175 -4.98 -3.59 4.25
N GLY A 176 -4.28 -2.52 4.59
CA GLY A 176 -4.46 -1.80 5.85
C GLY A 176 -3.60 -0.55 5.91
N ASP A 177 -3.30 -0.11 7.12
CA ASP A 177 -2.41 1.04 7.32
C ASP A 177 -2.88 2.25 6.50
N MET A 178 -4.08 2.74 6.82
CA MET A 178 -4.62 3.89 6.13
C MET A 178 -4.09 5.19 6.67
N HIS A 179 -3.82 6.11 5.77
CA HIS A 179 -3.51 7.49 6.10
C HIS A 179 -4.62 8.41 5.61
N ALA A 180 -5.06 9.37 6.45
CA ALA A 180 -5.95 10.43 5.99
C ALA A 180 -5.23 11.36 5.00
N VAL A 181 -3.93 11.52 5.19
CA VAL A 181 -3.02 12.25 4.29
C VAL A 181 -1.58 11.87 4.61
N MET A 182 -0.72 11.89 3.62
CA MET A 182 0.72 11.68 3.76
C MET A 182 1.48 12.57 2.78
N GLY A 183 2.59 13.16 3.21
CA GLY A 183 3.56 13.81 2.32
C GLY A 183 4.39 12.79 1.55
N ASP A 184 5.01 13.19 0.44
CA ASP A 184 6.00 12.36 -0.24
C ASP A 184 7.12 12.01 0.75
N SER A 185 7.61 10.80 0.73
CA SER A 185 8.67 10.27 1.59
C SER A 185 8.32 10.05 3.07
N GLU A 186 7.13 10.44 3.53
CA GLU A 186 6.72 10.21 4.93
C GLU A 186 7.85 10.50 5.94
N LEU A 187 8.38 11.72 5.90
CA LEU A 187 9.69 12.11 6.45
C LEU A 187 9.97 11.67 7.88
N CYS A 188 8.96 11.59 8.74
CA CYS A 188 9.14 11.18 10.14
C CYS A 188 8.70 9.72 10.40
N GLY A 189 8.32 8.97 9.35
CA GLY A 189 7.92 7.56 9.44
C GLY A 189 6.50 7.34 9.95
N THR A 190 5.65 8.38 9.90
CA THR A 190 4.19 8.26 10.03
C THR A 190 3.51 9.31 9.16
N GLY A 191 2.46 8.89 8.46
CA GLY A 191 1.48 9.79 7.88
C GLY A 191 0.52 10.34 8.94
N LEU A 192 -0.67 10.72 8.53
CA LEU A 192 -1.80 10.88 9.44
C LEU A 192 -2.55 9.55 9.52
N GLU A 193 -2.06 8.69 10.42
CA GLU A 193 -2.51 7.33 10.62
C GLU A 193 -3.95 7.29 11.09
N ILE A 194 -4.79 6.49 10.46
CA ILE A 194 -6.22 6.50 10.73
C ILE A 194 -6.89 5.19 10.37
N ASN A 195 -7.92 4.84 11.11
CA ASN A 195 -8.80 3.75 10.69
C ASN A 195 -9.66 4.18 9.49
N GLY A 196 -10.11 3.20 8.74
CA GLY A 196 -11.02 3.52 7.65
C GLY A 196 -11.66 2.32 6.98
N THR A 197 -12.32 2.60 5.88
CA THR A 197 -13.01 1.61 5.07
C THR A 197 -12.58 1.77 3.61
N VAL A 198 -12.17 0.67 3.01
CA VAL A 198 -11.83 0.58 1.58
C VAL A 198 -12.89 -0.25 0.89
N ILE A 199 -13.47 0.28 -0.17
CA ILE A 199 -14.34 -0.46 -1.10
C ILE A 199 -13.53 -0.71 -2.35
N ALA A 200 -13.25 -1.98 -2.65
CA ALA A 200 -12.44 -2.36 -3.79
C ALA A 200 -13.11 -3.44 -4.64
N ARG A 201 -12.90 -3.37 -5.95
CA ARG A 201 -13.15 -4.53 -6.84
C ARG A 201 -11.87 -5.29 -7.00
N VAL A 202 -11.90 -6.59 -6.73
CA VAL A 202 -10.75 -7.48 -6.85
C VAL A 202 -10.98 -8.44 -8.01
N SER A 203 -10.07 -8.46 -8.97
CA SER A 203 -10.18 -9.28 -10.19
C SER A 203 -8.87 -10.02 -10.48
N VAL A 204 -8.96 -11.09 -11.26
CA VAL A 204 -7.79 -11.85 -11.72
C VAL A 204 -7.56 -11.57 -13.20
N ILE A 205 -6.32 -11.22 -13.56
CA ILE A 205 -5.85 -11.17 -14.95
C ILE A 205 -4.99 -12.42 -15.18
N LYS A 206 -5.42 -13.25 -16.10
CA LYS A 206 -4.77 -14.52 -16.37
C LYS A 206 -3.53 -14.36 -17.23
N ASN A 207 -2.48 -15.16 -16.94
CA ASN A 207 -1.28 -15.27 -17.76
C ASN A 207 -0.63 -13.89 -18.04
N CYS A 208 -0.51 -13.07 -17.02
CA CYS A 208 0.07 -11.74 -17.09
C CYS A 208 1.27 -11.66 -16.11
N PRO A 209 2.47 -12.01 -16.54
CA PRO A 209 3.62 -12.07 -15.64
C PRO A 209 4.08 -10.66 -15.27
N LEU A 210 3.88 -10.30 -14.02
CA LEU A 210 4.51 -9.15 -13.36
C LEU A 210 5.53 -9.64 -12.35
N GLU A 211 6.61 -8.89 -12.19
CA GLU A 211 7.58 -9.14 -11.11
C GLU A 211 7.36 -8.21 -9.92
N TRP A 212 6.94 -6.99 -10.18
CA TRP A 212 6.73 -5.95 -9.18
C TRP A 212 5.33 -5.35 -9.30
N PRO A 213 4.79 -4.75 -8.23
CA PRO A 213 3.51 -4.04 -8.28
C PRO A 213 3.49 -2.93 -9.33
N VAL A 214 2.30 -2.72 -9.88
CA VAL A 214 2.03 -1.66 -10.84
C VAL A 214 0.83 -0.87 -10.35
N LEU A 215 0.83 0.44 -10.56
CA LEU A 215 -0.29 1.32 -10.28
C LEU A 215 -0.71 2.05 -11.56
N GLU A 216 -2.01 2.13 -11.77
CA GLU A 216 -2.65 2.87 -12.85
C GLU A 216 -3.48 4.01 -12.27
N THR A 217 -3.25 5.20 -12.77
CA THR A 217 -4.10 6.38 -12.54
C THR A 217 -4.87 6.69 -13.83
N ALA A 218 -5.66 7.76 -13.83
CA ALA A 218 -6.44 8.13 -15.00
C ALA A 218 -5.59 8.42 -16.27
N ASP A 219 -4.31 8.76 -16.09
CA ASP A 219 -3.45 9.24 -17.17
C ASP A 219 -2.02 8.66 -17.16
N THR A 220 -1.66 7.89 -16.14
CA THR A 220 -0.27 7.48 -15.94
C THR A 220 -0.18 6.07 -15.35
N TRP A 221 0.81 5.30 -15.80
CA TRP A 221 1.20 4.02 -15.25
C TRP A 221 2.49 4.14 -14.44
N TYR A 222 2.55 3.50 -13.29
CA TYR A 222 3.68 3.49 -12.39
C TYR A 222 4.10 2.06 -12.09
N THR A 223 5.39 1.78 -12.13
CA THR A 223 5.97 0.54 -11.61
C THR A 223 6.65 0.84 -10.28
N MET A 224 6.39 0.01 -9.28
CA MET A 224 6.89 0.20 -7.93
C MET A 224 7.82 -0.95 -7.56
N ALA A 225 9.00 -0.62 -7.07
CA ALA A 225 9.96 -1.62 -6.61
C ALA A 225 10.68 -1.12 -5.35
N SER A 226 11.14 -2.07 -4.56
CA SER A 226 11.91 -1.81 -3.34
C SER A 226 13.17 -2.67 -3.32
N ALA A 227 14.24 -2.14 -2.76
CA ALA A 227 15.49 -2.83 -2.52
C ALA A 227 16.24 -2.13 -1.38
N ALA A 228 17.34 -2.73 -0.90
CA ALA A 228 18.21 -2.11 0.11
C ALA A 228 18.89 -0.84 -0.40
N GLY A 229 19.12 -0.74 -1.70
CA GLY A 229 19.74 0.40 -2.36
C GLY A 229 18.86 1.04 -3.42
N TYR A 230 18.91 2.37 -3.51
CA TYR A 230 18.11 3.14 -4.47
C TYR A 230 18.34 2.70 -5.94
N GLU A 231 19.60 2.49 -6.34
CA GLU A 231 19.92 2.11 -7.71
C GLU A 231 19.34 0.74 -8.09
N GLU A 232 19.32 -0.20 -7.16
CA GLU A 232 18.72 -1.51 -7.36
C GLU A 232 17.20 -1.41 -7.49
N ALA A 233 16.54 -0.66 -6.62
CA ALA A 233 15.11 -0.41 -6.69
C ALA A 233 14.72 0.28 -8.01
N LEU A 234 15.47 1.32 -8.40
CA LEU A 234 15.29 2.01 -9.68
C LEU A 234 15.43 1.05 -10.87
N ARG A 235 16.43 0.15 -10.84
CA ARG A 235 16.62 -0.85 -11.89
C ARG A 235 15.42 -1.78 -12.00
N HIS A 236 14.92 -2.32 -10.89
CA HIS A 236 13.75 -3.20 -10.88
C HIS A 236 12.52 -2.51 -11.45
N ALA A 237 12.20 -1.30 -10.99
CA ALA A 237 11.09 -0.52 -11.51
C ALA A 237 11.24 -0.21 -13.00
N SER A 238 12.45 0.15 -13.45
CA SER A 238 12.72 0.48 -14.86
C SER A 238 12.59 -0.74 -15.78
N VAL A 239 13.08 -1.91 -15.37
CA VAL A 239 12.94 -3.16 -16.13
C VAL A 239 11.47 -3.54 -16.28
N GLN A 240 10.69 -3.43 -15.20
CA GLN A 240 9.26 -3.70 -15.24
C GLN A 240 8.54 -2.73 -16.20
N MET A 241 8.85 -1.43 -16.15
CA MET A 241 8.24 -0.43 -17.03
C MET A 241 8.64 -0.65 -18.50
N GLN A 242 9.91 -0.96 -18.77
CA GLN A 242 10.39 -1.27 -20.11
C GLN A 242 9.60 -2.42 -20.73
N GLY A 243 9.37 -3.49 -19.95
CA GLY A 243 8.56 -4.63 -20.38
C GLY A 243 7.11 -4.23 -20.70
N LEU A 244 6.48 -3.40 -19.86
CA LEU A 244 5.13 -2.90 -20.10
C LEU A 244 5.04 -2.04 -21.37
N VAL A 245 6.00 -1.13 -21.58
CA VAL A 245 6.06 -0.30 -22.80
C VAL A 245 6.26 -1.16 -24.04
N ALA A 246 7.22 -2.10 -24.00
CA ALA A 246 7.47 -3.00 -25.12
C ALA A 246 6.24 -3.86 -25.47
N ALA A 247 5.56 -4.40 -24.45
CA ALA A 247 4.36 -5.20 -24.64
C ALA A 247 3.19 -4.38 -25.24
N ALA A 248 3.03 -3.12 -24.81
CA ALA A 248 1.96 -2.24 -25.26
C ALA A 248 2.19 -1.71 -26.69
N THR A 249 3.44 -1.54 -27.10
CA THR A 249 3.79 -0.89 -28.38
C THR A 249 4.28 -1.86 -29.45
N GLY A 250 4.76 -3.04 -29.05
CA GLY A 250 5.47 -3.97 -29.94
C GLY A 250 6.91 -3.53 -30.26
N TRP A 251 7.45 -2.53 -29.57
CA TRP A 251 8.81 -2.04 -29.78
C TRP A 251 9.84 -2.97 -29.13
N ASP A 252 11.05 -2.91 -29.63
CA ASP A 252 12.16 -3.58 -28.96
C ASP A 252 12.55 -2.88 -27.64
N ALA A 253 13.40 -3.52 -26.87
CA ALA A 253 13.81 -3.02 -25.54
C ALA A 253 14.56 -1.68 -25.63
N THR A 254 15.29 -1.42 -26.73
CA THR A 254 16.04 -0.17 -26.92
C THR A 254 15.10 0.99 -27.15
N ASP A 255 14.16 0.84 -28.09
CA ASP A 255 13.18 1.89 -28.39
C ASP A 255 12.27 2.17 -27.19
N ALA A 256 11.83 1.13 -26.47
CA ALA A 256 11.09 1.28 -25.22
C ALA A 256 11.88 2.09 -24.18
N TYR A 257 13.17 1.81 -24.01
CA TYR A 257 14.02 2.51 -23.05
C TYR A 257 14.30 3.97 -23.46
N LEU A 258 14.51 4.22 -24.74
CA LEU A 258 14.65 5.59 -25.27
C LEU A 258 13.37 6.39 -25.02
N TYR A 259 12.20 5.80 -25.29
CA TYR A 259 10.92 6.43 -25.01
C TYR A 259 10.72 6.75 -23.53
N MET A 260 11.06 5.83 -22.63
CA MET A 260 11.02 6.08 -21.19
C MET A 260 11.91 7.25 -20.79
N SER A 261 13.07 7.44 -21.45
CA SER A 261 13.95 8.58 -21.20
C SER A 261 13.33 9.92 -21.63
N LEU A 262 12.49 9.92 -22.66
CA LEU A 262 11.84 11.12 -23.20
C LEU A 262 10.53 11.45 -22.46
N ARG A 263 9.79 10.46 -22.01
CA ARG A 263 8.43 10.63 -21.50
C ARG A 263 8.23 10.07 -20.09
N GLY A 264 9.17 9.25 -19.62
CA GLY A 264 9.10 8.67 -18.30
C GLY A 264 9.40 9.69 -17.21
N TYR A 265 8.77 9.48 -16.06
CA TYR A 265 9.06 10.18 -14.81
C TYR A 265 9.61 9.17 -13.81
N ARG A 266 10.60 9.55 -13.02
CA ARG A 266 11.07 8.75 -11.91
C ARG A 266 10.87 9.49 -10.59
N GLY A 267 10.39 8.79 -9.58
CA GLY A 267 10.28 9.27 -8.20
C GLY A 267 10.90 8.26 -7.25
N ALA A 268 11.51 8.72 -6.18
CA ALA A 268 11.83 7.94 -5.01
C ALA A 268 10.90 8.36 -3.87
N ARG A 269 10.48 7.41 -3.06
CA ARG A 269 9.65 7.62 -1.87
C ARG A 269 10.26 6.86 -0.72
#